data_6e08c8ecdb22820f15e2d177cc43d2e9
#
_entry.id   6e08c8ecdb22820f15e2d177cc43d2e9
#
_cell.length_a   1.000
_cell.length_b   1.000
_cell.length_c   1.000
_cell.angle_alpha   90.00
_cell.angle_beta   90.00
_cell.angle_gamma   90.00
#
_symmetry.space_group_name_H-M   'P 1'
#
loop_
_entity.id
_entity.type
_entity.pdbx_description
1 polymer ?
#
loop_
_entity_poly.entity_id
_entity_poly.type
_entity_poly.pdbx_seq_one_letter_code
_entity_poly.pdbx_strand_id
1 'polypeptide(L)'
;MPFTSEFLPEAKPGRGLLVLAAFGLLLGAGLLLGPARAQNIDEGKSAQQLFAGSCVTCHRSPNRLARGRITPTLFLFLQDHYTTSKTDAWQLSSYLASVDTGGGRPRGSSPPPKKRHSPRPPASVPN
;
A
#
# COMPACT_ATOMS: atom_id res chain seq x y z
N MET A 1 67.52 38.13 -30.16
CA MET A 1 66.24 37.75 -30.74
C MET A 1 65.25 37.68 -29.63
N PRO A 2 64.29 38.63 -29.52
CA PRO A 2 63.32 38.62 -28.44
C PRO A 2 62.14 37.70 -28.77
N PHE A 3 61.85 36.80 -27.87
CA PHE A 3 60.62 35.98 -27.86
C PHE A 3 59.42 36.90 -27.60
N THR A 4 58.59 37.06 -28.63
CA THR A 4 57.28 37.68 -28.49
C THR A 4 56.34 36.67 -27.81
N SER A 5 55.99 36.92 -26.53
CA SER A 5 54.90 36.22 -25.83
C SER A 5 53.59 36.53 -26.56
N GLU A 6 53.08 35.55 -27.27
CA GLU A 6 51.77 35.59 -27.90
C GLU A 6 50.70 35.70 -26.83
N PHE A 7 49.99 36.79 -26.91
CA PHE A 7 48.85 37.15 -26.07
C PHE A 7 47.69 36.22 -26.43
N LEU A 8 47.46 35.15 -25.69
CA LEU A 8 46.25 34.34 -25.81
C LEU A 8 45.04 35.20 -25.34
N PRO A 9 44.03 35.42 -26.16
CA PRO A 9 42.84 36.12 -25.76
C PRO A 9 42.13 35.32 -24.68
N GLU A 10 42.07 35.88 -23.46
CA GLU A 10 41.27 35.34 -22.37
C GLU A 10 39.80 35.47 -22.75
N ALA A 11 39.25 34.37 -23.28
CA ALA A 11 37.84 34.28 -23.65
C ALA A 11 37.03 34.32 -22.35
N LYS A 12 36.52 35.50 -21.97
CA LYS A 12 35.52 35.65 -20.89
C LYS A 12 34.33 34.72 -21.24
N PRO A 13 34.00 33.74 -20.38
CA PRO A 13 32.85 32.92 -20.64
C PRO A 13 31.62 33.81 -20.76
N GLY A 14 31.02 33.83 -21.96
CA GLY A 14 29.85 34.65 -22.23
C GLY A 14 28.74 34.28 -21.23
N ARG A 15 27.96 35.26 -20.81
CA ARG A 15 26.82 35.08 -19.89
C ARG A 15 25.92 33.89 -20.27
N GLY A 16 25.82 33.56 -21.56
CA GLY A 16 25.09 32.42 -22.08
C GLY A 16 25.66 31.08 -21.63
N LEU A 17 26.98 30.92 -21.57
CA LEU A 17 27.63 29.68 -21.14
C LEU A 17 27.40 29.41 -19.65
N LEU A 18 27.41 30.45 -18.83
CA LEU A 18 27.13 30.35 -17.39
C LEU A 18 25.66 29.99 -17.13
N VAL A 19 24.73 30.56 -17.91
CA VAL A 19 23.29 30.21 -17.78
C VAL A 19 23.05 28.77 -18.18
N LEU A 20 23.67 28.29 -19.27
CA LEU A 20 23.55 26.89 -19.72
C LEU A 20 24.17 25.93 -18.70
N ALA A 21 25.30 26.27 -18.11
CA ALA A 21 25.93 25.44 -17.07
C ALA A 21 25.06 25.37 -15.79
N ALA A 22 24.48 26.49 -15.36
CA ALA A 22 23.58 26.54 -14.21
C ALA A 22 22.30 25.75 -14.46
N PHE A 23 21.74 25.82 -15.67
CA PHE A 23 20.54 25.07 -16.04
C PHE A 23 20.82 23.55 -16.10
N GLY A 24 21.98 23.18 -16.63
CA GLY A 24 22.44 21.78 -16.64
C GLY A 24 22.65 21.21 -15.24
N LEU A 25 23.19 22.02 -14.31
CA LEU A 25 23.39 21.62 -12.92
C LEU A 25 22.06 21.43 -12.17
N LEU A 26 21.09 22.32 -12.39
CA LEU A 26 19.75 22.22 -11.81
C LEU A 26 18.97 21.01 -12.33
N LEU A 27 19.04 20.73 -13.62
CA LEU A 27 18.41 19.52 -14.21
C LEU A 27 19.08 18.24 -13.72
N GLY A 28 20.42 18.24 -13.60
CA GLY A 28 21.17 17.09 -13.09
C GLY A 28 20.88 16.78 -11.62
N ALA A 29 20.76 17.82 -10.79
CA ALA A 29 20.38 17.67 -9.37
C ALA A 29 18.95 17.13 -9.20
N GLY A 30 18.02 17.53 -10.06
CA GLY A 30 16.64 17.04 -10.04
C GLY A 30 16.52 15.55 -10.36
N LEU A 31 17.41 14.98 -11.17
CA LEU A 31 17.42 13.55 -11.51
C LEU A 31 18.01 12.67 -10.41
N LEU A 32 18.84 13.24 -9.53
CA LEU A 32 19.41 12.51 -8.38
C LEU A 32 18.47 12.45 -7.18
N LEU A 33 17.51 13.38 -7.08
CA LEU A 33 16.40 13.28 -6.14
C LEU A 33 15.39 12.28 -6.74
N GLY A 34 15.59 11.00 -6.47
CA GLY A 34 14.64 9.95 -6.86
C GLY A 34 13.22 10.32 -6.43
N PRO A 35 12.17 9.75 -7.05
CA PRO A 35 10.80 10.04 -6.71
C PRO A 35 10.61 9.80 -5.21
N ALA A 36 10.23 10.84 -4.48
CA ALA A 36 9.82 10.71 -3.09
C ALA A 36 8.60 9.79 -3.07
N ARG A 37 8.82 8.51 -2.82
CA ARG A 37 7.74 7.55 -2.61
C ARG A 37 7.17 7.83 -1.23
N ALA A 38 5.98 8.40 -1.20
CA ALA A 38 5.17 8.38 0.00
C ALA A 38 4.97 6.90 0.39
N GLN A 39 5.62 6.48 1.48
CA GLN A 39 5.48 5.12 1.97
C GLN A 39 4.06 4.95 2.48
N ASN A 40 3.37 3.94 1.96
CA ASN A 40 2.06 3.56 2.48
C ASN A 40 2.27 2.90 3.85
N ILE A 41 1.93 3.61 4.92
CA ILE A 41 2.04 3.14 6.31
C ILE A 41 1.15 1.92 6.60
N ASP A 42 0.23 1.62 5.70
CA ASP A 42 -0.72 0.52 5.79
C ASP A 42 -0.28 -0.70 4.95
N GLU A 43 0.85 -0.61 4.26
CA GLU A 43 1.36 -1.69 3.43
C GLU A 43 1.61 -2.97 4.26
N GLY A 44 1.06 -4.08 3.77
CA GLY A 44 1.19 -5.38 4.44
C GLY A 44 0.22 -5.64 5.60
N LYS A 45 -0.62 -4.66 5.97
CA LYS A 45 -1.67 -4.88 6.97
C LYS A 45 -2.81 -5.72 6.40
N SER A 46 -3.37 -6.60 7.23
CA SER A 46 -4.61 -7.30 6.90
C SER A 46 -5.81 -6.36 6.96
N ALA A 47 -6.93 -6.72 6.32
CA ALA A 47 -8.16 -5.91 6.36
C ALA A 47 -8.67 -5.66 7.79
N GLN A 48 -8.51 -6.64 8.69
CA GLN A 48 -8.87 -6.48 10.11
C GLN A 48 -7.97 -5.46 10.81
N GLN A 49 -6.66 -5.47 10.51
CA GLN A 49 -5.71 -4.50 11.06
C GLN A 49 -5.95 -3.10 10.51
N LEU A 50 -6.29 -2.99 9.23
CA LEU A 50 -6.69 -1.71 8.61
C LEU A 50 -7.93 -1.15 9.29
N PHE A 51 -8.95 -1.99 9.51
CA PHE A 51 -10.16 -1.60 10.22
C PHE A 51 -9.84 -1.16 11.65
N ALA A 52 -9.09 -1.96 12.40
CA ALA A 52 -8.73 -1.69 13.78
C ALA A 52 -7.86 -0.43 13.95
N GLY A 53 -6.99 -0.15 12.95
CA GLY A 53 -6.09 1.01 13.01
C GLY A 53 -6.73 2.34 12.63
N SER A 54 -7.69 2.32 11.70
CA SER A 54 -8.18 3.56 11.08
C SER A 54 -9.69 3.78 11.21
N CYS A 55 -10.48 2.73 11.30
CA CYS A 55 -11.94 2.84 11.24
C CYS A 55 -12.61 2.75 12.62
N VAL A 56 -12.00 2.06 13.58
CA VAL A 56 -12.60 1.79 14.91
C VAL A 56 -12.84 3.06 15.74
N THR A 57 -12.14 4.13 15.43
CA THR A 57 -12.33 5.42 16.12
C THR A 57 -13.76 5.94 15.98
N CYS A 58 -14.37 5.73 14.80
CA CYS A 58 -15.77 6.12 14.54
C CYS A 58 -16.71 4.91 14.50
N HIS A 59 -16.22 3.73 14.13
CA HIS A 59 -17.02 2.53 13.91
C HIS A 59 -16.62 1.42 14.88
N ARG A 60 -17.40 1.19 15.92
CA ARG A 60 -17.12 0.17 16.94
C ARG A 60 -17.11 -1.27 16.40
N SER A 61 -17.73 -1.50 15.27
CA SER A 61 -17.86 -2.81 14.65
C SER A 61 -17.82 -2.69 13.12
N PRO A 62 -17.22 -3.66 12.41
CA PRO A 62 -17.23 -3.69 10.95
C PRO A 62 -18.59 -4.08 10.37
N ASN A 63 -19.49 -4.65 11.19
CA ASN A 63 -20.80 -5.12 10.76
C ASN A 63 -21.68 -3.96 10.27
N ARG A 64 -22.44 -4.20 9.21
CA ARG A 64 -23.38 -3.27 8.58
C ARG A 64 -22.75 -2.01 7.98
N LEU A 65 -21.44 -1.96 7.83
CA LEU A 65 -20.77 -0.82 7.18
C LEU A 65 -20.88 -0.90 5.66
N ALA A 66 -20.88 -2.08 5.10
CA ALA A 66 -21.12 -2.24 3.67
C ALA A 66 -22.57 -1.92 3.27
N ARG A 67 -23.52 -1.98 4.19
CA ARG A 67 -24.94 -1.67 3.97
C ARG A 67 -25.53 -2.40 2.75
N GLY A 68 -25.17 -3.66 2.55
CA GLY A 68 -25.59 -4.46 1.41
C GLY A 68 -24.95 -4.06 0.07
N ARG A 69 -23.97 -3.17 0.07
CA ARG A 69 -23.20 -2.85 -1.13
C ARG A 69 -22.35 -4.04 -1.53
N ILE A 70 -22.28 -4.30 -2.83
CA ILE A 70 -21.35 -5.28 -3.37
C ILE A 70 -19.91 -4.76 -3.30
N THR A 71 -18.95 -5.66 -3.19
CA THR A 71 -17.53 -5.34 -3.04
C THR A 71 -17.01 -4.30 -4.03
N PRO A 72 -17.30 -4.34 -5.35
CA PRO A 72 -16.81 -3.33 -6.29
C PRO A 72 -17.30 -1.91 -5.99
N THR A 73 -18.57 -1.76 -5.63
CA THR A 73 -19.14 -0.44 -5.31
C THR A 73 -18.55 0.10 -4.00
N LEU A 74 -18.36 -0.77 -3.02
CA LEU A 74 -17.75 -0.41 -1.75
C LEU A 74 -16.25 -0.07 -1.93
N PHE A 75 -15.56 -0.80 -2.80
CA PHE A 75 -14.17 -0.51 -3.17
C PHE A 75 -14.00 0.91 -3.72
N LEU A 76 -14.79 1.30 -4.70
CA LEU A 76 -14.73 2.65 -5.28
C LEU A 76 -14.96 3.72 -4.20
N PHE A 77 -15.97 3.51 -3.36
CA PHE A 77 -16.27 4.43 -2.28
C PHE A 77 -15.13 4.56 -1.27
N LEU A 78 -14.53 3.44 -0.84
CA LEU A 78 -13.42 3.45 0.09
C LEU A 78 -12.16 4.05 -0.52
N GLN A 79 -11.89 3.78 -1.78
CA GLN A 79 -10.75 4.33 -2.49
C GLN A 79 -10.80 5.85 -2.58
N ASP A 80 -11.98 6.42 -2.86
CA ASP A 80 -12.14 7.85 -3.04
C ASP A 80 -12.14 8.64 -1.73
N HIS A 81 -12.55 8.01 -0.63
CA HIS A 81 -12.86 8.75 0.60
C HIS A 81 -12.02 8.34 1.82
N TYR A 82 -11.50 7.10 1.88
CA TYR A 82 -10.98 6.56 3.14
C TYR A 82 -9.65 5.85 3.06
N THR A 83 -9.16 5.49 1.89
CA THR A 83 -7.90 4.74 1.76
C THR A 83 -6.92 5.44 0.85
N THR A 84 -5.63 5.26 1.14
CA THR A 84 -4.53 5.83 0.35
C THR A 84 -4.06 4.90 -0.77
N SER A 85 -4.45 3.63 -0.72
CA SER A 85 -4.06 2.64 -1.71
C SER A 85 -5.25 1.83 -2.23
N LYS A 86 -5.18 1.42 -3.50
CA LYS A 86 -6.16 0.52 -4.12
C LYS A 86 -6.20 -0.85 -3.46
N THR A 87 -5.04 -1.34 -3.02
CA THR A 87 -4.92 -2.63 -2.35
C THR A 87 -5.68 -2.62 -1.04
N ASP A 88 -5.49 -1.58 -0.23
CA ASP A 88 -6.17 -1.42 1.06
C ASP A 88 -7.68 -1.27 0.88
N ALA A 89 -8.10 -0.46 -0.11
CA ALA A 89 -9.51 -0.31 -0.48
C ALA A 89 -10.15 -1.65 -0.85
N TRP A 90 -9.46 -2.48 -1.64
CA TRP A 90 -9.97 -3.78 -2.06
C TRP A 90 -10.05 -4.77 -0.89
N GLN A 91 -9.00 -4.87 -0.09
CA GLN A 91 -8.99 -5.75 1.09
C GLN A 91 -10.08 -5.37 2.08
N LEU A 92 -10.19 -4.08 2.37
CA LEU A 92 -11.17 -3.57 3.33
C LEU A 92 -12.61 -3.75 2.81
N SER A 93 -12.88 -3.46 1.53
CA SER A 93 -14.20 -3.64 0.93
C SER A 93 -14.64 -5.11 0.93
N SER A 94 -13.73 -6.03 0.61
CA SER A 94 -13.98 -7.47 0.64
C SER A 94 -14.28 -7.96 2.06
N TYR A 95 -13.53 -7.49 3.04
CA TYR A 95 -13.75 -7.81 4.45
C TYR A 95 -15.09 -7.29 4.94
N LEU A 96 -15.41 -6.01 4.73
CA LEU A 96 -16.66 -5.40 5.19
C LEU A 96 -17.88 -6.05 4.53
N ALA A 97 -17.82 -6.35 3.24
CA ALA A 97 -18.89 -7.07 2.56
C ALA A 97 -19.09 -8.49 3.11
N SER A 98 -17.99 -9.19 3.45
CA SER A 98 -18.06 -10.54 4.00
C SER A 98 -18.71 -10.60 5.38
N VAL A 99 -18.45 -9.61 6.24
CA VAL A 99 -19.04 -9.57 7.58
C VAL A 99 -20.49 -9.10 7.58
N ASP A 100 -20.89 -8.30 6.59
CA ASP A 100 -22.28 -7.84 6.43
C ASP A 100 -23.23 -8.94 5.93
N THR A 101 -22.73 -9.84 5.11
CA THR A 101 -23.55 -10.96 4.57
C THR A 101 -23.75 -12.12 5.54
N GLY A 102 -23.43 -11.90 6.83
CA GLY A 102 -23.71 -12.90 7.87
C GLY A 102 -22.63 -13.93 8.06
N GLY A 103 -21.35 -13.52 7.96
CA GLY A 103 -20.23 -14.39 8.33
C GLY A 103 -19.99 -15.54 7.36
N GLY A 104 -20.31 -15.34 6.10
CA GLY A 104 -19.84 -16.23 5.04
C GLY A 104 -18.31 -16.21 5.04
N ARG A 105 -17.70 -17.25 5.63
CA ARG A 105 -16.27 -17.52 5.51
C ARG A 105 -15.83 -17.25 4.07
N PRO A 106 -14.69 -16.58 3.86
CA PRO A 106 -14.09 -16.50 2.53
C PRO A 106 -14.06 -17.92 1.95
N ARG A 107 -14.63 -18.11 0.78
CA ARG A 107 -14.65 -19.38 0.03
C ARG A 107 -13.25 -19.74 -0.45
N GLY A 108 -12.30 -19.87 0.46
CA GLY A 108 -10.89 -20.11 0.12
C GLY A 108 -10.05 -20.74 1.23
N SER A 109 -10.55 -20.76 2.45
CA SER A 109 -9.86 -21.41 3.56
C SER A 109 -10.80 -22.30 4.34
N SER A 110 -11.17 -23.44 3.75
CA SER A 110 -11.69 -24.55 4.55
C SER A 110 -10.57 -25.02 5.45
N PRO A 111 -10.72 -24.97 6.80
CA PRO A 111 -9.82 -25.68 7.68
C PRO A 111 -9.89 -27.17 7.32
N PRO A 112 -8.77 -27.91 7.40
CA PRO A 112 -8.82 -29.35 7.20
C PRO A 112 -9.87 -29.95 8.13
N PRO A 113 -10.65 -30.94 7.67
CA PRO A 113 -11.72 -31.55 8.47
C PRO A 113 -11.08 -32.05 9.76
N LYS A 114 -11.53 -31.53 10.90
CA LYS A 114 -11.18 -32.10 12.20
C LYS A 114 -11.56 -33.57 12.16
N LYS A 115 -10.57 -34.47 12.23
CA LYS A 115 -10.79 -35.91 12.39
C LYS A 115 -11.78 -36.06 13.52
N ARG A 116 -12.98 -36.58 13.20
CA ARG A 116 -13.95 -37.02 14.20
C ARG A 116 -13.21 -38.06 15.05
N HIS A 117 -13.01 -37.75 16.34
CA HIS A 117 -12.64 -38.79 17.28
C HIS A 117 -13.76 -39.82 17.26
N SER A 118 -13.47 -41.00 16.72
CA SER A 118 -14.34 -42.15 16.89
C SER A 118 -14.53 -42.42 18.38
N PRO A 119 -15.74 -42.70 18.86
CA PRO A 119 -15.96 -43.05 20.24
C PRO A 119 -15.10 -44.26 20.59
N ARG A 120 -14.33 -44.18 21.65
CA ARG A 120 -13.54 -45.28 22.21
C ARG A 120 -14.55 -46.39 22.60
N PRO A 121 -14.32 -47.63 22.19
CA PRO A 121 -15.14 -48.74 22.69
C PRO A 121 -15.08 -48.82 24.21
N PRO A 122 -16.16 -49.21 24.89
CA PRO A 122 -16.16 -49.40 26.33
C PRO A 122 -15.15 -50.48 26.70
N ALA A 123 -14.36 -50.21 27.77
CA ALA A 123 -13.43 -51.15 28.32
C ALA A 123 -14.22 -52.39 28.83
N SER A 124 -13.83 -53.57 28.34
CA SER A 124 -14.35 -54.85 28.86
C SER A 124 -13.95 -55.00 30.33
N VAL A 125 -14.96 -55.14 31.19
CA VAL A 125 -14.77 -55.44 32.62
C VAL A 125 -14.32 -56.90 32.71
N PRO A 126 -13.22 -57.24 33.39
CA PRO A 126 -12.88 -58.63 33.64
C PRO A 126 -13.82 -59.20 34.74
N ASN A 127 -14.26 -60.42 34.50
CA ASN A 127 -15.10 -61.23 35.40
C ASN A 127 -14.23 -61.88 36.46
#